data_befd781c9b01f8b10a7d195bb1ac062c
#
_entry.id   befd781c9b01f8b10a7d195bb1ac062c
#
_cell.length_a   1.000
_cell.length_b   1.000
_cell.length_c   1.000
_cell.angle_alpha   90.00
_cell.angle_beta   90.00
_cell.angle_gamma   90.00
#
_symmetry.space_group_name_H-M   'P 1'
#
loop_
_entity.id
_entity.type
_entity.pdbx_description
1 polymer ?
#
loop_
_entity_poly.entity_id
_entity_poly.type
_entity_poly.pdbx_seq_one_letter_code
_entity_poly.pdbx_strand_id
1 'polypeptide(L)'
;PLLFAWWLARRRRWGWFAVAIGVALACKEDAALAVVMLGLALAVLGERRAGLLCAAAGAGWFLLATRVLIPAAGGGDGPFYQELFPGFGNSLGEIVWNMVVHPSRLLELATRGDRLTYYWQVLAPVALFPLAAPLVLLISVPQTVVNVTSGHALTHDYRFHYTAIVLAGVFLATVEAMAWAGRGPTARRVLVAVLVATSVVANVAWSPSPLGRQYDDGIWARAEPRHATVRAALRVVPPTAGVSASYNLIPHLTHRTYAYEFPNPWRVTNWGAHGENPPDPATVDYLVIDERLLGDQRPLYERLVGPQGGYRKMFASDGIVVAKRGEKGWRVEADS
;
A
#
# COMPACT_ATOMS: atom_id res chain seq x y z
N PRO A 1 -12.23 -2.98 10.46
CA PRO A 1 -12.35 -2.81 11.93
C PRO A 1 -12.93 -1.46 12.31
N LEU A 2 -12.43 -0.31 11.77
CA LEU A 2 -12.86 1.05 12.16
C LEU A 2 -14.37 1.31 12.00
N LEU A 3 -14.99 0.82 10.93
CA LEU A 3 -16.44 0.94 10.70
C LEU A 3 -17.23 0.23 11.80
N PHE A 4 -16.82 -0.98 12.16
CA PHE A 4 -17.44 -1.73 13.27
C PHE A 4 -17.19 -1.05 14.61
N ALA A 5 -15.99 -0.54 14.85
CA ALA A 5 -15.68 0.19 16.08
C ALA A 5 -16.62 1.39 16.25
N TRP A 6 -16.80 2.21 15.23
CA TRP A 6 -17.74 3.32 15.25
C TRP A 6 -19.17 2.88 15.56
N TRP A 7 -19.66 1.89 14.84
CA TRP A 7 -21.00 1.35 15.06
C TRP A 7 -21.20 0.80 16.47
N LEU A 8 -20.22 0.09 17.04
CA LEU A 8 -20.25 -0.44 18.40
C LEU A 8 -20.23 0.69 19.45
N ALA A 9 -19.43 1.73 19.22
CA ALA A 9 -19.40 2.92 20.07
C ALA A 9 -20.75 3.64 20.09
N ARG A 10 -21.38 3.85 18.92
CA ARG A 10 -22.73 4.45 18.81
C ARG A 10 -23.81 3.61 19.50
N ARG A 11 -23.58 2.32 19.71
CA ARG A 11 -24.42 1.39 20.48
C ARG A 11 -23.96 1.17 21.92
N ARG A 12 -22.93 1.89 22.37
CA ARG A 12 -22.30 1.78 23.69
C ARG A 12 -21.89 0.36 24.07
N ARG A 13 -21.52 -0.49 23.07
CA ARG A 13 -21.01 -1.85 23.28
C ARG A 13 -19.49 -1.82 23.45
N TRP A 14 -19.03 -1.28 24.58
CA TRP A 14 -17.63 -0.91 24.81
C TRP A 14 -16.66 -2.08 24.78
N GLY A 15 -17.05 -3.26 25.24
CA GLY A 15 -16.19 -4.47 25.18
C GLY A 15 -15.86 -4.85 23.73
N TRP A 16 -16.86 -4.95 22.86
CA TRP A 16 -16.67 -5.24 21.45
C TRP A 16 -16.00 -4.09 20.71
N PHE A 17 -16.27 -2.85 21.13
CA PHE A 17 -15.54 -1.68 20.64
C PHE A 17 -14.04 -1.81 20.88
N ALA A 18 -13.63 -2.17 22.10
CA ALA A 18 -12.23 -2.37 22.44
C ALA A 18 -11.58 -3.48 21.59
N VAL A 19 -12.29 -4.59 21.35
CA VAL A 19 -11.84 -5.66 20.45
C VAL A 19 -11.64 -5.13 19.03
N ALA A 20 -12.61 -4.39 18.49
CA ALA A 20 -12.53 -3.82 17.14
C ALA A 20 -11.38 -2.82 16.99
N ILE A 21 -11.11 -2.02 18.01
CA ILE A 21 -9.95 -1.10 18.09
C ILE A 21 -8.64 -1.92 18.14
N GLY A 22 -8.57 -2.95 18.97
CA GLY A 22 -7.40 -3.84 19.03
C GLY A 22 -7.06 -4.46 17.68
N VAL A 23 -8.07 -4.96 16.96
CA VAL A 23 -7.90 -5.48 15.60
C VAL A 23 -7.44 -4.38 14.63
N ALA A 24 -7.97 -3.15 14.74
CA ALA A 24 -7.54 -2.04 13.89
C ALA A 24 -6.06 -1.69 14.13
N LEU A 25 -5.62 -1.64 15.39
CA LEU A 25 -4.24 -1.36 15.76
C LEU A 25 -3.28 -2.46 15.31
N ALA A 26 -3.72 -3.71 15.26
CA ALA A 26 -2.92 -4.85 14.80
C ALA A 26 -2.75 -4.92 13.27
N CYS A 27 -3.50 -4.12 12.48
CA CYS A 27 -3.41 -4.17 11.02
C CYS A 27 -2.16 -3.46 10.47
N LYS A 28 -1.93 -2.22 10.92
CA LYS A 28 -0.84 -1.37 10.43
C LYS A 28 -0.61 -0.20 11.39
N GLU A 29 0.64 0.28 11.48
CA GLU A 29 1.02 1.38 12.39
C GLU A 29 0.25 2.68 12.11
N ASP A 30 0.01 3.03 10.86
CA ASP A 30 -0.74 4.24 10.48
C ASP A 30 -2.24 4.15 10.83
N ALA A 31 -2.82 2.96 10.93
CA ALA A 31 -4.18 2.80 11.40
C ALA A 31 -4.38 3.35 12.82
N ALA A 32 -3.32 3.38 13.62
CA ALA A 32 -3.33 3.96 14.95
C ALA A 32 -3.66 5.45 14.95
N LEU A 33 -3.21 6.20 13.94
CA LEU A 33 -3.55 7.63 13.80
C LEU A 33 -5.04 7.84 13.51
N ALA A 34 -5.65 6.97 12.71
CA ALA A 34 -7.10 6.99 12.49
C ALA A 34 -7.86 6.62 13.77
N VAL A 35 -7.33 5.70 14.59
CA VAL A 35 -7.89 5.36 15.92
C VAL A 35 -7.81 6.56 16.87
N VAL A 36 -6.72 7.33 16.87
CA VAL A 36 -6.63 8.59 17.62
C VAL A 36 -7.76 9.53 17.24
N MET A 37 -7.93 9.79 15.95
CA MET A 37 -8.95 10.72 15.46
C MET A 37 -10.38 10.22 15.72
N LEU A 38 -10.60 8.90 15.60
CA LEU A 38 -11.88 8.28 15.98
C LEU A 38 -12.18 8.49 17.46
N GLY A 39 -11.18 8.30 18.31
CA GLY A 39 -11.29 8.55 19.76
C GLY A 39 -11.61 10.02 20.06
N LEU A 40 -10.93 10.97 19.44
CA LEU A 40 -11.18 12.40 19.60
C LEU A 40 -12.59 12.79 19.12
N ALA A 41 -13.03 12.25 17.96
CA ALA A 41 -14.38 12.48 17.47
C ALA A 41 -15.44 11.97 18.46
N LEU A 42 -15.28 10.78 19.03
CA LEU A 42 -16.17 10.24 20.05
C LEU A 42 -16.18 11.10 21.31
N ALA A 43 -15.02 11.60 21.75
CA ALA A 43 -14.92 12.46 22.93
C ALA A 43 -15.69 13.79 22.74
N VAL A 44 -15.59 14.40 21.57
CA VAL A 44 -16.33 15.62 21.19
C VAL A 44 -17.84 15.33 21.09
N LEU A 45 -18.22 14.15 20.60
CA LEU A 45 -19.64 13.72 20.49
C LEU A 45 -20.26 13.29 21.83
N GLY A 46 -19.56 13.45 22.95
CA GLY A 46 -20.07 13.24 24.31
C GLY A 46 -19.58 11.97 25.01
N GLU A 47 -18.95 11.05 24.32
CA GLU A 47 -18.40 9.83 24.90
C GLU A 47 -16.95 10.05 25.38
N ARG A 48 -16.74 11.08 26.25
CA ARG A 48 -15.44 11.62 26.65
C ARG A 48 -14.46 10.56 27.14
N ARG A 49 -14.88 9.72 28.12
CA ARG A 49 -13.98 8.71 28.72
C ARG A 49 -13.54 7.67 27.69
N ALA A 50 -14.50 7.06 26.99
CA ALA A 50 -14.21 6.05 25.99
C ALA A 50 -13.39 6.63 24.82
N GLY A 51 -13.73 7.85 24.38
CA GLY A 51 -13.03 8.53 23.31
C GLY A 51 -11.58 8.87 23.67
N LEU A 52 -11.33 9.45 24.85
CA LEU A 52 -9.97 9.78 25.29
C LEU A 52 -9.12 8.52 25.53
N LEU A 53 -9.69 7.45 26.09
CA LEU A 53 -8.98 6.16 26.24
C LEU A 53 -8.64 5.57 24.87
N CYS A 54 -9.56 5.64 23.92
CA CYS A 54 -9.32 5.20 22.54
C CYS A 54 -8.19 6.01 21.88
N ALA A 55 -8.22 7.34 22.00
CA ALA A 55 -7.18 8.21 21.46
C ALA A 55 -5.82 7.93 22.11
N ALA A 56 -5.78 7.76 23.43
CA ALA A 56 -4.56 7.43 24.17
C ALA A 56 -4.01 6.05 23.74
N ALA A 57 -4.88 5.04 23.56
CA ALA A 57 -4.49 3.72 23.09
C ALA A 57 -3.90 3.80 21.65
N GLY A 58 -4.52 4.55 20.74
CA GLY A 58 -4.00 4.79 19.40
C GLY A 58 -2.64 5.47 19.43
N ALA A 59 -2.49 6.57 20.18
CA ALA A 59 -1.22 7.28 20.30
C ALA A 59 -0.12 6.40 20.93
N GLY A 60 -0.44 5.69 22.00
CA GLY A 60 0.50 4.77 22.65
C GLY A 60 0.95 3.64 21.72
N TRP A 61 0.01 3.05 20.97
CA TRP A 61 0.33 2.02 19.99
C TRP A 61 1.21 2.54 18.86
N PHE A 62 0.90 3.73 18.32
CA PHE A 62 1.71 4.36 17.27
C PHE A 62 3.16 4.55 17.72
N LEU A 63 3.35 5.08 18.94
CA LEU A 63 4.68 5.26 19.51
C LEU A 63 5.38 3.93 19.77
N LEU A 64 4.69 2.93 20.31
CA LEU A 64 5.23 1.60 20.54
C LEU A 64 5.65 0.95 19.20
N ALA A 65 4.78 0.98 18.21
CA ALA A 65 5.06 0.38 16.91
C ALA A 65 6.27 1.05 16.22
N THR A 66 6.26 2.39 16.15
CA THR A 66 7.30 3.13 15.39
C THR A 66 8.64 3.29 16.11
N ARG A 67 8.65 3.25 17.46
CA ARG A 67 9.88 3.45 18.24
C ARG A 67 10.48 2.17 18.81
N VAL A 68 9.67 1.11 18.91
CA VAL A 68 10.13 -0.14 19.54
C VAL A 68 9.96 -1.33 18.59
N LEU A 69 8.73 -1.62 18.12
CA LEU A 69 8.47 -2.86 17.39
C LEU A 69 9.12 -2.89 16.00
N ILE A 70 8.96 -1.82 15.22
CA ILE A 70 9.53 -1.74 13.86
C ILE A 70 11.07 -1.72 13.91
N PRO A 71 11.74 -0.88 14.73
CA PRO A 71 13.20 -0.94 14.84
C PRO A 71 13.72 -2.29 15.35
N ALA A 72 13.05 -2.90 16.33
CA ALA A 72 13.45 -4.21 16.84
C ALA A 72 13.32 -5.33 15.78
N ALA A 73 12.28 -5.29 14.96
CA ALA A 73 12.10 -6.24 13.88
C ALA A 73 12.97 -5.93 12.64
N GLY A 74 13.29 -4.65 12.42
CA GLY A 74 14.07 -4.18 11.27
C GLY A 74 15.60 -4.16 11.49
N GLY A 75 16.11 -4.72 12.59
CA GLY A 75 17.57 -4.78 12.84
C GLY A 75 18.20 -3.47 13.29
N GLY A 76 17.40 -2.50 13.76
CA GLY A 76 17.88 -1.28 14.41
C GLY A 76 17.84 -0.01 13.57
N ASP A 77 17.84 -0.10 12.26
CA ASP A 77 17.63 1.09 11.44
C ASP A 77 16.15 1.40 11.30
N GLY A 78 15.84 2.67 11.50
CA GLY A 78 14.47 3.16 11.43
C GLY A 78 13.90 3.01 10.01
N PRO A 79 12.59 3.04 9.89
CA PRO A 79 11.93 2.95 8.60
C PRO A 79 12.40 4.08 7.67
N PHE A 80 12.45 3.78 6.38
CA PHE A 80 12.83 4.65 5.25
C PHE A 80 11.85 5.82 5.03
N TYR A 81 11.47 6.52 6.09
CA TYR A 81 10.61 7.71 6.01
C TYR A 81 11.21 8.83 5.15
N GLN A 82 12.54 8.89 5.02
CA GLN A 82 13.24 9.86 4.18
C GLN A 82 12.80 9.79 2.72
N GLU A 83 12.66 8.57 2.19
CA GLU A 83 12.23 8.33 0.81
C GLU A 83 10.74 8.63 0.62
N LEU A 84 9.93 8.39 1.66
CA LEU A 84 8.50 8.62 1.61
C LEU A 84 8.13 10.11 1.68
N PHE A 85 8.89 10.94 2.43
CA PHE A 85 8.57 12.35 2.65
C PHE A 85 9.73 13.27 2.27
N PRO A 86 10.11 13.33 0.99
CA PRO A 86 11.25 14.10 0.55
C PRO A 86 11.11 15.57 0.93
N GLY A 87 12.13 16.06 1.64
CA GLY A 87 12.23 17.46 2.06
C GLY A 87 11.48 17.84 3.34
N PHE A 88 10.89 16.88 4.07
CA PHE A 88 10.36 17.14 5.41
C PHE A 88 11.32 16.71 6.53
N GLY A 89 12.35 15.94 6.25
CA GLY A 89 13.35 15.52 7.23
C GLY A 89 13.69 14.04 7.12
N ASN A 90 14.61 13.62 7.99
CA ASN A 90 15.19 12.27 7.99
C ASN A 90 14.66 11.38 9.12
N SER A 91 13.90 11.95 10.02
CA SER A 91 13.27 11.25 11.12
C SER A 91 11.79 11.59 11.21
N LEU A 92 10.98 10.70 11.79
CA LEU A 92 9.56 10.94 12.01
C LEU A 92 9.31 12.24 12.78
N GLY A 93 10.15 12.55 13.79
CA GLY A 93 10.03 13.79 14.56
C GLY A 93 10.26 15.04 13.72
N GLU A 94 11.31 15.04 12.87
CA GLU A 94 11.59 16.15 11.94
C GLU A 94 10.47 16.31 10.91
N ILE A 95 9.99 15.20 10.35
CA ILE A 95 8.90 15.22 9.36
C ILE A 95 7.65 15.87 9.96
N VAL A 96 7.21 15.41 11.13
CA VAL A 96 6.02 15.96 11.81
C VAL A 96 6.27 17.43 12.18
N TRP A 97 7.43 17.75 12.74
CA TRP A 97 7.79 19.14 13.09
C TRP A 97 7.75 20.05 11.86
N ASN A 98 8.42 19.66 10.78
CA ASN A 98 8.46 20.44 9.54
C ASN A 98 7.09 20.58 8.87
N MET A 99 6.20 19.57 8.96
CA MET A 99 4.82 19.71 8.51
C MET A 99 4.03 20.75 9.33
N VAL A 100 4.30 20.84 10.63
CA VAL A 100 3.64 21.81 11.52
C VAL A 100 4.17 23.21 11.34
N VAL A 101 5.49 23.40 11.24
CA VAL A 101 6.10 24.73 11.17
C VAL A 101 6.15 25.30 9.75
N HIS A 102 5.97 24.47 8.74
CA HIS A 102 5.91 24.88 7.33
C HIS A 102 4.57 24.51 6.66
N PRO A 103 3.43 25.02 7.17
CA PRO A 103 2.10 24.66 6.64
C PRO A 103 1.90 25.09 5.17
N SER A 104 2.60 26.12 4.70
CA SER A 104 2.57 26.54 3.30
C SER A 104 3.07 25.44 2.35
N ARG A 105 4.15 24.74 2.73
CA ARG A 105 4.69 23.62 1.95
C ARG A 105 3.73 22.43 1.94
N LEU A 106 3.12 22.13 3.09
CA LEU A 106 2.10 21.11 3.18
C LEU A 106 0.92 21.42 2.25
N LEU A 107 0.46 22.68 2.28
CA LEU A 107 -0.64 23.14 1.44
C LEU A 107 -0.28 23.10 -0.05
N GLU A 108 0.92 23.52 -0.42
CA GLU A 108 1.41 23.44 -1.82
C GLU A 108 1.35 21.99 -2.34
N LEU A 109 1.88 21.04 -1.57
CA LEU A 109 1.83 19.63 -1.96
C LEU A 109 0.39 19.11 -2.02
N ALA A 110 -0.42 19.42 -1.02
CA ALA A 110 -1.81 18.95 -0.92
C ALA A 110 -2.73 19.52 -2.03
N THR A 111 -2.35 20.64 -2.67
CA THR A 111 -3.15 21.30 -3.72
C THR A 111 -2.62 21.09 -5.13
N ARG A 112 -1.60 20.25 -5.35
CA ARG A 112 -1.16 19.87 -6.70
C ARG A 112 -2.28 19.21 -7.49
N GLY A 113 -2.26 19.34 -8.80
CA GLY A 113 -3.36 18.89 -9.66
C GLY A 113 -3.70 17.40 -9.54
N ASP A 114 -2.69 16.54 -9.39
CA ASP A 114 -2.86 15.10 -9.18
C ASP A 114 -3.50 14.78 -7.82
N ARG A 115 -3.18 15.56 -6.75
CA ARG A 115 -3.81 15.42 -5.42
C ARG A 115 -5.26 15.91 -5.44
N LEU A 116 -5.55 16.98 -6.17
CA LEU A 116 -6.94 17.43 -6.36
C LEU A 116 -7.78 16.38 -7.08
N THR A 117 -7.21 15.70 -8.07
CA THR A 117 -7.85 14.57 -8.74
C THR A 117 -8.11 13.41 -7.75
N TYR A 118 -7.14 13.10 -6.90
CA TYR A 118 -7.30 12.06 -5.86
C TYR A 118 -8.44 12.39 -4.90
N TYR A 119 -8.54 13.61 -4.38
CA TYR A 119 -9.66 14.00 -3.51
C TYR A 119 -11.00 13.85 -4.22
N TRP A 120 -11.06 14.27 -5.49
CA TRP A 120 -12.25 14.11 -6.29
C TRP A 120 -12.66 12.64 -6.44
N GLN A 121 -11.71 11.79 -6.77
CA GLN A 121 -11.95 10.34 -6.95
C GLN A 121 -12.38 9.64 -5.66
N VAL A 122 -11.94 10.13 -4.50
CA VAL A 122 -12.32 9.58 -3.19
C VAL A 122 -13.69 10.10 -2.74
N LEU A 123 -14.04 11.36 -2.99
CA LEU A 123 -15.23 12.00 -2.44
C LEU A 123 -16.42 12.00 -3.40
N ALA A 124 -16.19 12.06 -4.71
CA ALA A 124 -17.29 12.10 -5.70
C ALA A 124 -18.18 10.84 -5.70
N PRO A 125 -17.64 9.61 -5.51
CA PRO A 125 -18.48 8.42 -5.44
C PRO A 125 -19.53 8.46 -4.33
N VAL A 126 -19.25 9.20 -3.26
CA VAL A 126 -20.16 9.39 -2.10
C VAL A 126 -20.83 10.77 -2.10
N ALA A 127 -20.98 11.40 -3.29
CA ALA A 127 -21.70 12.66 -3.49
C ALA A 127 -21.18 13.82 -2.62
N LEU A 128 -19.92 13.84 -2.22
CA LEU A 128 -19.32 14.82 -1.31
C LEU A 128 -20.00 14.89 0.08
N PHE A 129 -20.89 13.97 0.41
CA PHE A 129 -21.62 13.94 1.69
C PHE A 129 -20.69 13.97 2.92
N PRO A 130 -19.47 13.36 2.92
CA PRO A 130 -18.56 13.45 4.05
C PRO A 130 -18.28 14.88 4.53
N LEU A 131 -18.29 15.85 3.62
CA LEU A 131 -18.03 17.26 3.94
C LEU A 131 -19.08 17.87 4.89
N ALA A 132 -20.29 17.29 4.97
CA ALA A 132 -21.33 17.69 5.90
C ALA A 132 -21.16 17.08 7.31
N ALA A 133 -20.22 16.16 7.52
CA ALA A 133 -19.87 15.59 8.81
C ALA A 133 -18.34 15.73 9.09
N PRO A 134 -17.81 16.97 9.14
CA PRO A 134 -16.37 17.22 9.15
C PRO A 134 -15.66 16.60 10.35
N LEU A 135 -16.31 16.58 11.53
CA LEU A 135 -15.73 15.97 12.74
C LEU A 135 -15.42 14.47 12.53
N VAL A 136 -16.31 13.74 11.86
CA VAL A 136 -16.10 12.32 11.59
C VAL A 136 -15.14 12.13 10.42
N LEU A 137 -15.17 13.03 9.44
CA LEU A 137 -14.21 13.03 8.34
C LEU A 137 -12.76 13.21 8.80
N LEU A 138 -12.51 13.85 9.96
CA LEU A 138 -11.18 13.97 10.56
C LEU A 138 -10.49 12.61 10.77
N ILE A 139 -11.24 11.51 10.87
CA ILE A 139 -10.67 10.16 10.96
C ILE A 139 -9.81 9.83 9.74
N SER A 140 -10.14 10.38 8.57
CA SER A 140 -9.38 10.20 7.32
C SER A 140 -8.15 11.11 7.22
N VAL A 141 -8.09 12.20 7.97
CA VAL A 141 -7.11 13.28 7.74
C VAL A 141 -5.67 12.82 7.90
N PRO A 142 -5.26 12.10 8.96
CA PRO A 142 -3.87 11.70 9.11
C PRO A 142 -3.38 10.89 7.90
N GLN A 143 -4.14 9.89 7.48
CA GLN A 143 -3.76 9.07 6.31
C GLN A 143 -3.82 9.87 5.01
N THR A 144 -4.76 10.79 4.88
CA THR A 144 -4.81 11.68 3.70
C THR A 144 -3.57 12.56 3.63
N VAL A 145 -3.12 13.12 4.76
CA VAL A 145 -1.87 13.90 4.83
C VAL A 145 -0.68 13.04 4.41
N VAL A 146 -0.54 11.84 4.97
CA VAL A 146 0.51 10.88 4.56
C VAL A 146 0.47 10.65 3.05
N ASN A 147 -0.71 10.35 2.50
CA ASN A 147 -0.85 10.01 1.09
C ASN A 147 -0.47 11.17 0.15
N VAL A 148 -0.88 12.41 0.46
CA VAL A 148 -0.68 13.56 -0.43
C VAL A 148 0.69 14.21 -0.30
N THR A 149 1.38 13.99 0.83
CA THR A 149 2.74 14.51 1.05
C THR A 149 3.82 13.53 0.64
N SER A 150 3.47 12.26 0.45
CA SER A 150 4.41 11.24 0.00
C SER A 150 4.97 11.54 -1.38
N GLY A 151 6.26 11.25 -1.56
CA GLY A 151 6.95 11.27 -2.85
C GLY A 151 6.52 10.13 -3.79
N HIS A 152 5.88 9.09 -3.27
CA HIS A 152 5.41 7.96 -4.08
C HIS A 152 4.05 8.23 -4.70
N ALA A 153 3.98 8.20 -6.04
CA ALA A 153 2.75 8.46 -6.78
C ALA A 153 1.61 7.48 -6.43
N LEU A 154 1.93 6.26 -6.03
CA LEU A 154 0.94 5.22 -5.69
C LEU A 154 0.15 5.52 -4.42
N THR A 155 0.67 6.36 -3.50
CA THR A 155 0.01 6.66 -2.22
C THR A 155 -1.25 7.49 -2.38
N HIS A 156 -1.31 8.34 -3.40
CA HIS A 156 -2.47 9.17 -3.76
C HIS A 156 -3.13 8.72 -5.07
N ASP A 157 -3.01 7.44 -5.38
CA ASP A 157 -3.77 6.77 -6.43
C ASP A 157 -4.83 5.86 -5.78
N TYR A 158 -6.10 6.14 -6.03
CA TYR A 158 -7.24 5.43 -5.44
C TYR A 158 -7.26 3.93 -5.74
N ARG A 159 -6.54 3.47 -6.76
CA ARG A 159 -6.43 2.05 -7.14
C ARG A 159 -5.60 1.22 -6.17
N PHE A 160 -4.80 1.88 -5.33
CA PHE A 160 -3.91 1.21 -4.40
C PHE A 160 -4.44 1.23 -2.96
N HIS A 161 -3.99 0.26 -2.19
CA HIS A 161 -4.44 0.01 -0.81
C HIS A 161 -4.18 1.16 0.18
N TYR A 162 -3.33 2.12 -0.16
CA TYR A 162 -3.05 3.29 0.69
C TYR A 162 -4.29 4.14 0.99
N THR A 163 -5.32 4.04 0.15
CA THR A 163 -6.60 4.75 0.34
C THR A 163 -7.52 4.05 1.35
N ALA A 164 -7.25 2.80 1.74
CA ALA A 164 -8.16 1.99 2.56
C ALA A 164 -8.53 2.64 3.92
N ILE A 165 -7.56 3.24 4.61
CA ILE A 165 -7.80 3.93 5.88
C ILE A 165 -8.60 5.24 5.66
N VAL A 166 -8.29 5.96 4.59
CA VAL A 166 -9.04 7.18 4.20
C VAL A 166 -10.51 6.85 3.97
N LEU A 167 -10.80 5.77 3.23
CA LEU A 167 -12.17 5.34 2.94
C LEU A 167 -12.97 5.01 4.20
N ALA A 168 -12.33 4.50 5.26
CA ALA A 168 -13.03 4.22 6.51
C ALA A 168 -13.66 5.50 7.10
N GLY A 169 -12.92 6.60 7.20
CA GLY A 169 -13.45 7.88 7.68
C GLY A 169 -14.44 8.51 6.70
N VAL A 170 -14.19 8.41 5.40
CA VAL A 170 -15.11 8.89 4.35
C VAL A 170 -16.47 8.19 4.43
N PHE A 171 -16.52 6.87 4.57
CA PHE A 171 -17.77 6.14 4.70
C PHE A 171 -18.49 6.46 6.02
N LEU A 172 -17.76 6.55 7.13
CA LEU A 172 -18.35 6.94 8.41
C LEU A 172 -18.97 8.35 8.33
N ALA A 173 -18.26 9.31 7.78
CA ALA A 173 -18.74 10.67 7.61
C ALA A 173 -19.93 10.73 6.65
N THR A 174 -19.95 9.92 5.58
CA THR A 174 -21.11 9.79 4.67
C THR A 174 -22.36 9.33 5.43
N VAL A 175 -22.22 8.26 6.22
CA VAL A 175 -23.35 7.72 7.01
C VAL A 175 -23.87 8.74 8.01
N GLU A 176 -23.01 9.43 8.74
CA GLU A 176 -23.41 10.45 9.72
C GLU A 176 -24.04 11.66 9.03
N ALA A 177 -23.50 12.12 7.91
CA ALA A 177 -24.09 13.20 7.12
C ALA A 177 -25.51 12.86 6.61
N MET A 178 -25.67 11.64 6.07
CA MET A 178 -26.96 11.15 5.60
C MET A 178 -27.96 10.97 6.74
N ALA A 179 -27.50 10.50 7.92
CA ALA A 179 -28.36 10.37 9.10
C ALA A 179 -28.84 11.74 9.60
N TRP A 180 -27.94 12.74 9.57
CA TRP A 180 -28.29 14.11 9.96
C TRP A 180 -29.24 14.78 8.97
N ALA A 181 -28.99 14.68 7.65
CA ALA A 181 -29.78 15.33 6.62
C ALA A 181 -31.07 14.57 6.30
N GLY A 182 -31.08 13.25 6.43
CA GLY A 182 -32.20 12.36 6.06
C GLY A 182 -33.25 12.16 7.16
N ARG A 183 -33.66 13.24 7.86
CA ARG A 183 -34.63 13.16 8.96
C ARG A 183 -36.08 12.77 8.52
N GLY A 184 -36.43 12.98 7.25
CA GLY A 184 -37.72 12.57 6.70
C GLY A 184 -37.59 11.47 5.65
N PRO A 185 -38.67 10.71 5.38
CA PRO A 185 -38.63 9.60 4.43
C PRO A 185 -38.27 10.04 3.00
N THR A 186 -38.78 11.18 2.57
CA THR A 186 -38.46 11.74 1.23
C THR A 186 -37.03 12.19 1.12
N ALA A 187 -36.50 12.94 2.12
CA ALA A 187 -35.13 13.37 2.13
C ALA A 187 -34.18 12.16 2.11
N ARG A 188 -34.48 11.12 2.90
CA ARG A 188 -33.69 9.89 2.92
C ARG A 188 -33.67 9.20 1.56
N ARG A 189 -34.82 9.08 0.88
CA ARG A 189 -34.91 8.48 -0.46
C ARG A 189 -34.08 9.27 -1.48
N VAL A 190 -34.16 10.60 -1.44
CA VAL A 190 -33.39 11.47 -2.33
C VAL A 190 -31.86 11.29 -2.09
N LEU A 191 -31.44 11.35 -0.83
CA LEU A 191 -30.02 11.17 -0.49
C LEU A 191 -29.49 9.80 -0.94
N VAL A 192 -30.26 8.74 -0.72
CA VAL A 192 -29.89 7.39 -1.19
C VAL A 192 -29.84 7.35 -2.72
N ALA A 193 -30.81 7.93 -3.41
CA ALA A 193 -30.82 7.96 -4.87
C ALA A 193 -29.60 8.72 -5.43
N VAL A 194 -29.23 9.86 -4.83
CA VAL A 194 -28.05 10.63 -5.20
C VAL A 194 -26.77 9.80 -4.94
N LEU A 195 -26.66 9.18 -3.77
CA LEU A 195 -25.51 8.32 -3.45
C LEU A 195 -25.34 7.17 -4.45
N VAL A 196 -26.44 6.48 -4.76
CA VAL A 196 -26.44 5.40 -5.75
C VAL A 196 -26.03 5.92 -7.14
N ALA A 197 -26.61 7.03 -7.57
CA ALA A 197 -26.31 7.62 -8.88
C ALA A 197 -24.82 8.00 -8.99
N THR A 198 -24.27 8.70 -8.00
CA THR A 198 -22.86 9.10 -8.01
C THR A 198 -21.93 7.89 -7.92
N SER A 199 -22.28 6.87 -7.12
CA SER A 199 -21.52 5.63 -7.04
C SER A 199 -21.52 4.86 -8.36
N VAL A 200 -22.65 4.81 -9.06
CA VAL A 200 -22.76 4.19 -10.40
C VAL A 200 -21.92 4.96 -11.42
N VAL A 201 -22.03 6.29 -11.44
CA VAL A 201 -21.22 7.13 -12.34
C VAL A 201 -19.72 6.93 -12.09
N ALA A 202 -19.31 6.94 -10.82
CA ALA A 202 -17.92 6.72 -10.44
C ALA A 202 -17.45 5.30 -10.81
N ASN A 203 -18.32 4.29 -10.64
CA ASN A 203 -18.02 2.93 -11.06
C ASN A 203 -17.76 2.87 -12.56
N VAL A 204 -18.62 3.45 -13.38
CA VAL A 204 -18.43 3.49 -14.84
C VAL A 204 -17.18 4.27 -15.22
N ALA A 205 -16.89 5.39 -14.55
CA ALA A 205 -15.78 6.26 -14.91
C ALA A 205 -14.39 5.67 -14.50
N TRP A 206 -14.30 5.09 -13.31
CA TRP A 206 -13.00 4.81 -12.66
C TRP A 206 -12.82 3.38 -12.14
N SER A 207 -13.90 2.57 -12.10
CA SER A 207 -13.77 1.24 -11.53
C SER A 207 -13.12 0.24 -12.49
N PRO A 208 -12.36 -0.72 -11.94
CA PRO A 208 -11.92 -1.90 -12.67
C PRO A 208 -13.00 -2.97 -12.80
N SER A 209 -14.25 -2.68 -12.46
CA SER A 209 -15.37 -3.62 -12.62
C SER A 209 -15.71 -3.82 -14.10
N PRO A 210 -16.39 -4.93 -14.48
CA PRO A 210 -16.80 -5.17 -15.86
C PRO A 210 -17.66 -4.07 -16.49
N LEU A 211 -18.28 -3.20 -15.67
CA LEU A 211 -19.04 -2.05 -16.12
C LEU A 211 -18.21 -0.77 -16.21
N GLY A 212 -16.98 -0.78 -15.72
CA GLY A 212 -16.09 0.36 -15.69
C GLY A 212 -15.28 0.51 -16.98
N ARG A 213 -15.04 1.76 -17.38
CA ARG A 213 -14.20 2.06 -18.55
C ARG A 213 -12.75 1.57 -18.42
N GLN A 214 -12.26 1.44 -17.19
CA GLN A 214 -10.90 0.97 -16.92
C GLN A 214 -10.79 -0.56 -16.82
N TYR A 215 -11.88 -1.29 -17.05
CA TYR A 215 -11.84 -2.75 -17.02
C TYR A 215 -10.90 -3.34 -18.06
N ASP A 216 -10.99 -2.84 -19.29
CA ASP A 216 -10.16 -3.32 -20.40
C ASP A 216 -8.67 -2.98 -20.27
N ASP A 217 -8.33 -1.97 -19.46
CA ASP A 217 -6.95 -1.56 -19.17
C ASP A 217 -6.33 -2.38 -18.03
N GLY A 218 -7.12 -3.20 -17.34
CA GLY A 218 -6.69 -3.97 -16.18
C GLY A 218 -6.08 -5.31 -16.55
N ILE A 219 -5.07 -5.72 -15.76
CA ILE A 219 -4.37 -7.02 -15.92
C ILE A 219 -5.28 -8.25 -15.78
N TRP A 220 -6.51 -8.05 -15.27
CA TRP A 220 -7.53 -9.10 -15.08
C TRP A 220 -8.49 -9.24 -16.26
N ALA A 221 -8.53 -8.26 -17.18
CA ALA A 221 -9.61 -8.14 -18.16
C ALA A 221 -9.52 -9.17 -19.28
N ARG A 222 -8.33 -9.43 -19.79
CA ARG A 222 -8.11 -10.29 -20.95
C ARG A 222 -6.90 -11.19 -20.76
N ALA A 223 -7.01 -12.42 -21.28
CA ALA A 223 -5.87 -13.29 -21.43
C ALA A 223 -5.02 -12.76 -22.60
N GLU A 224 -4.00 -12.00 -22.32
CA GLU A 224 -3.04 -11.57 -23.33
C GLU A 224 -2.23 -12.76 -23.85
N PRO A 225 -1.81 -12.75 -25.14
CA PRO A 225 -0.88 -13.75 -25.68
C PRO A 225 0.37 -13.93 -24.82
N ARG A 226 0.84 -12.86 -24.21
CA ARG A 226 1.97 -12.83 -23.28
C ARG A 226 1.77 -13.70 -22.03
N HIS A 227 0.55 -13.82 -21.53
CA HIS A 227 0.27 -14.73 -20.40
C HIS A 227 0.54 -16.21 -20.75
N ALA A 228 0.35 -16.60 -22.01
CA ALA A 228 0.73 -17.94 -22.47
C ALA A 228 2.25 -18.11 -22.44
N THR A 229 2.99 -17.10 -22.91
CA THR A 229 4.47 -17.08 -22.86
C THR A 229 4.99 -17.16 -21.44
N VAL A 230 4.43 -16.36 -20.51
CA VAL A 230 4.79 -16.41 -19.10
C VAL A 230 4.54 -17.81 -18.52
N ARG A 231 3.37 -18.40 -18.77
CA ARG A 231 3.07 -19.76 -18.29
C ARG A 231 4.01 -20.81 -18.89
N ALA A 232 4.40 -20.67 -20.15
CA ALA A 232 5.36 -21.56 -20.80
C ALA A 232 6.75 -21.41 -20.16
N ALA A 233 7.21 -20.20 -19.92
CA ALA A 233 8.47 -19.91 -19.23
C ALA A 233 8.51 -20.51 -17.83
N LEU A 234 7.45 -20.30 -17.02
CA LEU A 234 7.38 -20.80 -15.65
C LEU A 234 7.41 -22.34 -15.58
N ARG A 235 6.89 -23.05 -16.59
CA ARG A 235 6.92 -24.52 -16.64
C ARG A 235 8.33 -25.08 -16.88
N VAL A 236 9.27 -24.31 -17.40
CA VAL A 236 10.66 -24.72 -17.59
C VAL A 236 11.39 -24.85 -16.26
N VAL A 237 10.92 -24.16 -15.22
CA VAL A 237 11.60 -24.09 -13.91
C VAL A 237 11.10 -25.20 -12.99
N PRO A 238 11.96 -26.14 -12.56
CA PRO A 238 11.57 -27.19 -11.63
C PRO A 238 11.06 -26.63 -10.29
N PRO A 239 10.11 -27.29 -9.62
CA PRO A 239 9.50 -26.78 -8.38
C PRO A 239 10.49 -26.67 -7.20
N THR A 240 11.58 -27.42 -7.21
CA THR A 240 12.60 -27.44 -6.15
C THR A 240 13.80 -26.51 -6.42
N ALA A 241 13.89 -25.94 -7.62
CA ALA A 241 15.03 -25.10 -8.00
C ALA A 241 14.98 -23.74 -7.30
N GLY A 242 16.14 -23.26 -6.84
CA GLY A 242 16.28 -21.87 -6.40
C GLY A 242 16.18 -20.91 -7.58
N VAL A 243 15.50 -19.78 -7.38
CA VAL A 243 15.21 -18.83 -8.46
C VAL A 243 15.48 -17.38 -8.05
N SER A 244 15.95 -16.59 -9.02
CA SER A 244 15.84 -15.13 -8.96
C SER A 244 15.04 -14.65 -10.17
N ALA A 245 13.97 -13.89 -9.94
CA ALA A 245 13.02 -13.54 -10.98
C ALA A 245 12.59 -12.08 -10.91
N SER A 246 12.21 -11.51 -12.06
CA SER A 246 11.62 -10.17 -12.11
C SER A 246 10.40 -10.08 -11.18
N TYR A 247 10.17 -8.91 -10.59
CA TYR A 247 9.15 -8.68 -9.55
C TYR A 247 7.74 -9.15 -9.95
N ASN A 248 7.38 -9.07 -11.22
CA ASN A 248 6.09 -9.51 -11.76
C ASN A 248 6.01 -11.04 -11.97
N LEU A 249 7.13 -11.75 -11.95
CA LEU A 249 7.21 -13.20 -12.16
C LEU A 249 7.44 -13.96 -10.86
N ILE A 250 8.17 -13.39 -9.91
CA ILE A 250 8.53 -14.05 -8.65
C ILE A 250 7.31 -14.53 -7.83
N PRO A 251 6.15 -13.84 -7.78
CA PRO A 251 4.98 -14.33 -7.04
C PRO A 251 4.49 -15.71 -7.50
N HIS A 252 4.72 -16.07 -8.76
CA HIS A 252 4.38 -17.40 -9.30
C HIS A 252 5.38 -18.50 -8.94
N LEU A 253 6.48 -18.14 -8.31
CA LEU A 253 7.63 -19.01 -8.03
C LEU A 253 7.94 -19.12 -6.54
N THR A 254 7.03 -18.72 -5.65
CA THR A 254 7.28 -18.60 -4.19
C THR A 254 7.27 -19.91 -3.42
N HIS A 255 6.75 -21.02 -3.99
CA HIS A 255 6.74 -22.34 -3.34
C HIS A 255 8.11 -23.04 -3.45
N ARG A 256 9.19 -22.38 -3.00
CA ARG A 256 10.57 -22.85 -3.06
C ARG A 256 11.34 -22.44 -1.81
N THR A 257 12.40 -23.15 -1.50
CA THR A 257 13.29 -22.76 -0.40
C THR A 257 14.00 -21.43 -0.70
N TYR A 258 14.38 -21.22 -1.97
CA TYR A 258 15.09 -20.04 -2.42
C TYR A 258 14.33 -19.38 -3.55
N ALA A 259 13.72 -18.24 -3.25
CA ALA A 259 12.99 -17.41 -4.22
C ALA A 259 13.35 -15.93 -3.97
N TYR A 260 14.00 -15.31 -4.92
CA TYR A 260 14.48 -13.94 -4.80
C TYR A 260 13.89 -13.06 -5.90
N GLU A 261 13.62 -11.81 -5.54
CA GLU A 261 13.37 -10.78 -6.54
C GLU A 261 14.71 -10.33 -7.12
N PHE A 262 14.86 -10.40 -8.44
CA PHE A 262 16.06 -9.93 -9.14
C PHE A 262 16.22 -8.40 -8.91
N PRO A 263 17.42 -7.91 -8.56
CA PRO A 263 18.76 -8.48 -8.71
C PRO A 263 19.31 -9.26 -7.51
N ASN A 264 18.50 -9.50 -6.46
CA ASN A 264 18.95 -10.32 -5.34
C ASN A 264 19.24 -11.77 -5.79
N PRO A 265 20.26 -12.44 -5.23
CA PRO A 265 21.13 -12.01 -4.14
C PRO A 265 22.46 -11.36 -4.60
N TRP A 266 22.66 -11.05 -5.88
CA TRP A 266 23.92 -10.45 -6.37
C TRP A 266 24.11 -8.99 -6.00
N ARG A 267 23.02 -8.25 -5.96
CA ARG A 267 22.95 -6.86 -5.51
C ARG A 267 21.76 -6.72 -4.56
N VAL A 268 22.05 -6.28 -3.35
CA VAL A 268 21.00 -6.10 -2.34
C VAL A 268 20.05 -4.99 -2.77
N THR A 269 18.79 -5.36 -2.96
CA THR A 269 17.73 -4.42 -3.33
C THR A 269 16.45 -4.88 -2.64
N ASN A 270 15.77 -4.00 -1.91
CA ASN A 270 14.56 -4.32 -1.14
C ASN A 270 14.73 -5.57 -0.23
N TRP A 271 15.95 -5.82 0.22
CA TRP A 271 16.26 -6.95 1.07
C TRP A 271 15.95 -6.59 2.52
N GLY A 272 15.31 -7.47 3.19
CA GLY A 272 14.95 -7.62 4.56
C GLY A 272 15.34 -6.59 5.61
N ALA A 273 15.67 -7.10 6.78
CA ALA A 273 16.08 -6.29 7.92
C ALA A 273 17.56 -5.93 7.81
N HIS A 274 17.94 -4.76 8.33
CA HIS A 274 19.34 -4.38 8.44
C HIS A 274 20.17 -5.44 9.19
N GLY A 275 21.36 -5.72 8.66
CA GLY A 275 22.23 -6.76 9.19
C GLY A 275 21.93 -8.18 8.67
N GLU A 276 20.89 -8.37 7.90
CA GLU A 276 20.62 -9.63 7.22
C GLU A 276 21.52 -9.74 5.97
N ASN A 277 22.40 -10.74 5.97
CA ASN A 277 23.23 -11.02 4.81
C ASN A 277 22.39 -11.69 3.71
N PRO A 278 22.48 -11.25 2.45
CA PRO A 278 21.84 -11.96 1.36
C PRO A 278 22.43 -13.37 1.26
N PRO A 279 21.62 -14.39 0.92
CA PRO A 279 22.09 -15.73 0.67
C PRO A 279 23.13 -15.78 -0.46
N ASP A 280 23.94 -16.85 -0.47
CA ASP A 280 24.91 -17.08 -1.53
C ASP A 280 24.21 -17.14 -2.90
N PRO A 281 24.66 -16.40 -3.90
CA PRO A 281 24.19 -16.52 -5.29
C PRO A 281 24.22 -17.96 -5.84
N ALA A 282 25.04 -18.84 -5.25
CA ALA A 282 25.04 -20.26 -5.57
C ALA A 282 23.73 -20.98 -5.24
N THR A 283 22.84 -20.39 -4.46
CA THR A 283 21.49 -20.92 -4.20
C THR A 283 20.50 -20.69 -5.37
N VAL A 284 20.87 -19.88 -6.37
CA VAL A 284 20.04 -19.60 -7.53
C VAL A 284 20.38 -20.53 -8.68
N ASP A 285 19.48 -21.42 -9.03
CA ASP A 285 19.62 -22.35 -10.16
C ASP A 285 19.08 -21.78 -11.47
N TYR A 286 18.06 -20.93 -11.38
CA TYR A 286 17.39 -20.32 -12.53
C TYR A 286 17.19 -18.83 -12.38
N LEU A 287 17.38 -18.11 -13.49
CA LEU A 287 16.93 -16.74 -13.67
C LEU A 287 15.64 -16.77 -14.47
N VAL A 288 14.62 -16.01 -14.05
CA VAL A 288 13.35 -15.85 -14.77
C VAL A 288 13.07 -14.37 -14.94
N ILE A 289 13.46 -13.84 -16.10
CA ILE A 289 13.59 -12.40 -16.31
C ILE A 289 12.62 -11.89 -17.35
N ASP A 290 11.94 -10.82 -17.03
CA ASP A 290 11.27 -9.97 -17.98
C ASP A 290 12.23 -8.88 -18.45
N GLU A 291 12.82 -9.04 -19.63
CA GLU A 291 13.84 -8.12 -20.17
C GLU A 291 13.30 -6.68 -20.37
N ARG A 292 11.98 -6.51 -20.41
CA ARG A 292 11.32 -5.18 -20.54
C ARG A 292 11.40 -4.38 -19.22
N LEU A 293 11.59 -5.06 -18.07
CA LEU A 293 11.56 -4.47 -16.75
C LEU A 293 12.94 -4.32 -16.11
N LEU A 294 14.01 -4.64 -16.83
CA LEU A 294 15.37 -4.65 -16.27
C LEU A 294 15.86 -3.27 -15.82
N GLY A 295 15.52 -2.20 -16.53
CA GLY A 295 15.99 -0.86 -16.17
C GLY A 295 17.51 -0.79 -15.94
N ASP A 296 17.89 -0.31 -14.76
CA ASP A 296 19.27 -0.22 -14.25
C ASP A 296 19.91 -1.57 -13.89
N GLN A 297 19.13 -2.65 -13.88
CA GLN A 297 19.57 -4.01 -13.58
C GLN A 297 20.12 -4.73 -14.82
N ARG A 298 19.94 -4.16 -16.00
CA ARG A 298 20.34 -4.75 -17.29
C ARG A 298 21.82 -5.13 -17.36
N PRO A 299 22.79 -4.32 -16.92
CA PRO A 299 24.19 -4.68 -16.97
C PRO A 299 24.55 -5.93 -16.15
N LEU A 300 23.92 -6.08 -14.97
CA LEU A 300 24.09 -7.30 -14.17
C LEU A 300 23.52 -8.52 -14.88
N TYR A 301 22.30 -8.41 -15.43
CA TYR A 301 21.67 -9.50 -16.17
C TYR A 301 22.52 -9.94 -17.36
N GLU A 302 23.02 -9.01 -18.17
CA GLU A 302 23.84 -9.30 -19.34
C GLU A 302 25.17 -9.96 -18.94
N ARG A 303 25.77 -9.56 -17.82
CA ARG A 303 26.95 -10.23 -17.26
C ARG A 303 26.64 -11.67 -16.85
N LEU A 304 25.48 -11.94 -16.23
CA LEU A 304 25.09 -13.28 -15.78
C LEU A 304 24.79 -14.25 -16.95
N VAL A 305 24.16 -13.77 -18.00
CA VAL A 305 23.80 -14.60 -19.17
C VAL A 305 24.75 -14.48 -20.36
N GLY A 306 25.78 -13.65 -20.25
CA GLY A 306 26.80 -13.43 -21.27
C GLY A 306 27.75 -14.62 -21.43
N PRO A 307 28.72 -14.56 -22.37
CA PRO A 307 29.63 -15.67 -22.68
C PRO A 307 30.49 -16.15 -21.47
N GLN A 308 30.80 -15.23 -20.55
CA GLN A 308 31.54 -15.53 -19.32
C GLN A 308 30.60 -15.74 -18.11
N GLY A 309 29.30 -15.53 -18.30
CA GLY A 309 28.29 -15.70 -17.26
C GLY A 309 27.98 -17.17 -17.04
N GLY A 310 27.59 -17.47 -15.81
CA GLY A 310 27.28 -18.83 -15.37
C GLY A 310 25.89 -19.34 -15.81
N TYR A 311 25.10 -18.55 -16.53
CA TYR A 311 23.72 -18.91 -16.89
C TYR A 311 23.51 -19.02 -18.40
N ARG A 312 22.91 -20.14 -18.82
CA ARG A 312 22.57 -20.38 -20.22
C ARG A 312 21.05 -20.25 -20.43
N LYS A 313 20.66 -19.47 -21.42
CA LYS A 313 19.24 -19.30 -21.80
C LYS A 313 18.66 -20.64 -22.27
N MET A 314 17.57 -21.08 -21.61
CA MET A 314 16.81 -22.30 -21.91
C MET A 314 15.48 -21.96 -22.61
N PHE A 315 14.96 -20.76 -22.39
CA PHE A 315 13.74 -20.25 -22.98
C PHE A 315 13.89 -18.75 -23.23
N ALA A 316 13.44 -18.28 -24.37
CA ALA A 316 13.37 -16.85 -24.68
C ALA A 316 12.22 -16.62 -25.65
N SER A 317 11.23 -15.86 -25.24
CA SER A 317 10.08 -15.48 -26.07
C SER A 317 9.43 -14.23 -25.50
N ASP A 318 9.05 -13.30 -26.35
CA ASP A 318 8.33 -12.06 -26.02
C ASP A 318 8.94 -11.27 -24.84
N GLY A 319 10.27 -11.24 -24.77
CA GLY A 319 11.02 -10.57 -23.70
C GLY A 319 11.03 -11.32 -22.36
N ILE A 320 10.45 -12.51 -22.27
CA ILE A 320 10.60 -13.40 -21.11
C ILE A 320 11.73 -14.38 -21.36
N VAL A 321 12.68 -14.43 -20.46
CA VAL A 321 13.84 -15.31 -20.52
C VAL A 321 13.90 -16.19 -19.29
N VAL A 322 14.14 -17.50 -19.51
CA VAL A 322 14.55 -18.43 -18.45
C VAL A 322 15.98 -18.87 -18.74
N ALA A 323 16.88 -18.68 -17.81
CA ALA A 323 18.25 -19.14 -17.91
C ALA A 323 18.60 -20.04 -16.74
N LYS A 324 19.26 -21.17 -17.04
CA LYS A 324 19.72 -22.16 -16.05
C LYS A 324 21.20 -22.00 -15.79
N ARG A 325 21.59 -22.12 -14.51
CA ARG A 325 23.00 -22.13 -14.12
C ARG A 325 23.75 -23.33 -14.73
N GLY A 326 24.93 -23.09 -15.30
CA GLY A 326 25.81 -24.12 -15.83
C GLY A 326 26.47 -24.94 -14.71
N GLU A 327 26.99 -26.15 -15.06
CA GLU A 327 27.59 -27.07 -14.11
C GLU A 327 28.97 -26.62 -13.57
N LYS A 328 29.63 -25.63 -14.20
CA LYS A 328 30.87 -25.04 -13.70
C LYS A 328 30.59 -23.87 -12.79
N GLY A 329 30.88 -24.04 -11.52
CA GLY A 329 30.71 -23.04 -10.48
C GLY A 329 31.34 -21.70 -10.86
N TRP A 330 30.48 -20.63 -10.78
CA TRP A 330 30.89 -19.26 -11.01
C TRP A 330 31.21 -18.57 -9.68
N ARG A 331 32.36 -17.90 -9.58
CA ARG A 331 32.64 -17.00 -8.48
C ARG A 331 32.43 -15.57 -8.95
N VAL A 332 31.40 -14.90 -8.43
CA VAL A 332 31.29 -13.43 -8.50
C VAL A 332 32.04 -12.87 -7.30
N GLU A 333 33.05 -12.08 -7.53
CA GLU A 333 33.51 -11.14 -6.53
C GLU A 333 32.37 -10.13 -6.28
N ALA A 334 31.95 -10.05 -5.01
CA ALA A 334 31.00 -9.04 -4.60
C ALA A 334 31.67 -7.67 -4.75
N ASP A 335 31.13 -6.80 -5.60
CA ASP A 335 31.52 -5.41 -5.64
C ASP A 335 31.15 -4.78 -4.27
N SER A 336 32.21 -4.41 -3.54
CA SER A 336 32.20 -3.69 -2.26
C SER A 336 31.60 -2.30 -2.38
#